data_fc33ae2e95cf3ddc6579749ee750f6ee
#
_entry.id   fc33ae2e95cf3ddc6579749ee750f6ee
#
_cell.length_a   1.000
_cell.length_b   1.000
_cell.length_c   1.000
_cell.angle_alpha   90.00
_cell.angle_beta   90.00
_cell.angle_gamma   90.00
#
_symmetry.space_group_name_H-M   'P 1'
#
loop_
_entity.id
_entity.type
_entity.pdbx_description
1 polymer ?
#
loop_
_entity_poly.entity_id
_entity_poly.type
_entity_poly.pdbx_seq_one_letter_code
_entity_poly.pdbx_strand_id
1 'polypeptide(L)'
;MNLKIIKTDDGSDTLYNKKLDETYHSLHGSVTESKHVYINAGLSSVIDENSKGPISILEVGLGTGLNLLLTLKFAKKNDLKIQYHAIEPFPLDNSILKKLDFNNKLEGFDKKIYKKIHHPKNLEPVKLSEHISFTKSITRLEQISFEKEKYDLVFFDAFAPSKQPDIWSKENFKLIREAMKTSGVLVTYSSSGKLKKILEELKFNIEILQGPKGKKEMTRATK
;
A
#
# COMPACT_ATOMS: atom_id res chain seq x y z
N MET A 1 -18.41 8.89 5.85
CA MET A 1 -17.97 9.02 4.44
C MET A 1 -19.07 8.53 3.51
N ASN A 2 -19.26 9.18 2.35
CA ASN A 2 -20.28 8.75 1.38
C ASN A 2 -19.64 7.75 0.40
N LEU A 3 -19.49 6.49 0.87
CA LEU A 3 -18.81 5.41 0.15
C LEU A 3 -19.83 4.44 -0.44
N LYS A 4 -19.58 3.96 -1.66
CA LYS A 4 -20.36 2.93 -2.35
C LYS A 4 -19.45 1.78 -2.76
N ILE A 5 -19.87 0.55 -2.50
CA ILE A 5 -19.17 -0.63 -3.00
C ILE A 5 -19.49 -0.82 -4.48
N ILE A 6 -18.47 -1.07 -5.27
CA ILE A 6 -18.54 -1.32 -6.72
C ILE A 6 -17.77 -2.61 -7.03
N LYS A 7 -18.29 -3.42 -7.95
CA LYS A 7 -17.56 -4.55 -8.54
C LYS A 7 -16.63 -4.05 -9.64
N THR A 8 -15.42 -4.56 -9.65
CA THR A 8 -14.43 -4.29 -10.70
C THR A 8 -14.47 -5.40 -11.76
N ASP A 9 -13.83 -5.18 -12.92
CA ASP A 9 -13.81 -6.14 -14.04
C ASP A 9 -13.28 -7.52 -13.65
N ASP A 10 -12.36 -7.59 -12.67
CA ASP A 10 -11.86 -8.89 -12.17
C ASP A 10 -12.79 -9.54 -11.13
N GLY A 11 -13.96 -8.93 -10.86
CA GLY A 11 -14.98 -9.42 -9.95
C GLY A 11 -14.68 -9.17 -8.46
N SER A 12 -13.60 -8.50 -8.12
CA SER A 12 -13.31 -8.05 -6.75
C SER A 12 -14.09 -6.79 -6.40
N ASP A 13 -14.17 -6.48 -5.08
CA ASP A 13 -14.82 -5.26 -4.62
C ASP A 13 -13.81 -4.09 -4.61
N THR A 14 -14.35 -2.89 -4.90
CA THR A 14 -13.70 -1.62 -4.57
C THR A 14 -14.69 -0.65 -3.95
N LEU A 15 -14.19 0.46 -3.42
CA LEU A 15 -15.00 1.54 -2.88
C LEU A 15 -14.95 2.75 -3.80
N TYR A 16 -16.10 3.33 -4.10
CA TYR A 16 -16.19 4.63 -4.73
C TYR A 16 -16.45 5.70 -3.67
N ASN A 17 -15.58 6.70 -3.60
CA ASN A 17 -15.70 7.85 -2.73
C ASN A 17 -16.37 9.00 -3.47
N LYS A 18 -17.65 9.24 -3.18
CA LYS A 18 -18.44 10.30 -3.84
C LYS A 18 -17.89 11.71 -3.62
N LYS A 19 -17.20 11.96 -2.48
CA LYS A 19 -16.64 13.28 -2.17
C LYS A 19 -15.43 13.59 -3.03
N LEU A 20 -14.59 12.59 -3.27
CA LEU A 20 -13.39 12.73 -4.10
C LEU A 20 -13.67 12.45 -5.58
N ASP A 21 -14.83 11.88 -5.89
CA ASP A 21 -15.15 11.35 -7.22
C ASP A 21 -14.03 10.43 -7.72
N GLU A 22 -13.70 9.42 -6.90
CA GLU A 22 -12.59 8.52 -7.14
C GLU A 22 -12.87 7.14 -6.53
N THR A 23 -12.34 6.08 -7.15
CA THR A 23 -12.36 4.72 -6.59
C THR A 23 -11.06 4.43 -5.82
N TYR A 24 -11.16 3.56 -4.81
CA TYR A 24 -9.99 3.13 -4.03
C TYR A 24 -9.00 2.32 -4.87
N HIS A 25 -9.48 1.57 -5.86
CA HIS A 25 -8.67 0.76 -6.77
C HIS A 25 -9.21 0.91 -8.20
N SER A 26 -8.44 0.45 -9.17
CA SER A 26 -8.85 0.43 -10.57
C SER A 26 -10.15 -0.35 -10.79
N LEU A 27 -11.05 0.21 -11.61
CA LEU A 27 -12.24 -0.51 -12.06
C LEU A 27 -11.91 -1.72 -12.94
N HIS A 28 -10.71 -1.76 -13.51
CA HIS A 28 -10.20 -2.90 -14.30
C HIS A 28 -9.77 -4.10 -13.45
N GLY A 29 -9.83 -3.99 -12.12
CA GLY A 29 -9.56 -5.07 -11.18
C GLY A 29 -8.74 -4.62 -9.99
N SER A 30 -9.35 -4.59 -8.78
CA SER A 30 -8.67 -4.15 -7.57
C SER A 30 -7.56 -5.14 -7.17
N VAL A 31 -7.85 -6.44 -7.21
CA VAL A 31 -6.86 -7.48 -6.89
C VAL A 31 -5.77 -7.55 -7.95
N THR A 32 -6.14 -7.40 -9.23
CA THR A 32 -5.18 -7.41 -10.35
C THR A 32 -4.20 -6.24 -10.26
N GLU A 33 -4.70 -5.03 -10.00
CA GLU A 33 -3.87 -3.82 -9.83
C GLU A 33 -2.93 -3.97 -8.64
N SER A 34 -3.47 -4.31 -7.46
CA SER A 34 -2.67 -4.46 -6.24
C SER A 34 -1.60 -5.53 -6.36
N LYS A 35 -1.89 -6.67 -6.99
CA LYS A 35 -0.88 -7.70 -7.27
C LYS A 35 0.21 -7.18 -8.18
N HIS A 36 -0.16 -6.49 -9.27
CA HIS A 36 0.80 -5.99 -10.25
C HIS A 36 1.76 -4.97 -9.63
N VAL A 37 1.23 -3.93 -8.97
CA VAL A 37 2.01 -2.81 -8.46
C VAL A 37 2.75 -3.16 -7.17
N TYR A 38 2.04 -3.69 -6.17
CA TYR A 38 2.58 -3.78 -4.82
C TYR A 38 3.24 -5.12 -4.54
N ILE A 39 2.73 -6.20 -5.10
CA ILE A 39 3.33 -7.52 -4.88
C ILE A 39 4.43 -7.80 -5.92
N ASN A 40 4.11 -7.76 -7.22
CA ASN A 40 5.05 -8.16 -8.26
C ASN A 40 6.17 -7.13 -8.46
N ALA A 41 5.82 -5.85 -8.69
CA ALA A 41 6.82 -4.80 -8.90
C ALA A 41 7.46 -4.30 -7.61
N GLY A 42 6.75 -4.41 -6.46
CA GLY A 42 7.22 -4.00 -5.14
C GLY A 42 7.84 -5.14 -4.35
N LEU A 43 7.03 -5.94 -3.65
CA LEU A 43 7.52 -6.92 -2.67
C LEU A 43 8.49 -7.93 -3.28
N SER A 44 8.21 -8.45 -4.48
CA SER A 44 9.12 -9.41 -5.12
C SER A 44 10.48 -8.81 -5.48
N SER A 45 10.60 -7.49 -5.65
CA SER A 45 11.87 -6.85 -6.03
C SER A 45 12.83 -6.64 -4.85
N VAL A 46 12.34 -6.75 -3.61
CA VAL A 46 13.16 -6.57 -2.41
C VAL A 46 13.48 -7.89 -1.69
N ILE A 47 13.08 -9.02 -2.27
CA ILE A 47 13.41 -10.32 -1.72
C ILE A 47 14.85 -10.65 -2.11
N ASP A 48 15.69 -10.83 -1.13
CA ASP A 48 17.04 -11.33 -1.26
C ASP A 48 17.15 -12.62 -0.45
N GLU A 49 17.54 -13.72 -1.09
CA GLU A 49 17.72 -15.03 -0.45
C GLU A 49 18.79 -15.00 0.65
N ASN A 50 19.69 -14.01 0.62
CA ASN A 50 20.72 -13.79 1.61
C ASN A 50 20.28 -12.87 2.77
N SER A 51 19.10 -12.26 2.67
CA SER A 51 18.60 -11.34 3.70
C SER A 51 18.29 -12.07 5.00
N LYS A 52 18.99 -11.70 6.06
CA LYS A 52 18.72 -12.18 7.42
C LYS A 52 17.83 -11.16 8.13
N GLY A 53 16.58 -11.48 8.32
CA GLY A 53 15.66 -10.65 9.09
C GLY A 53 14.34 -10.35 8.39
N PRO A 54 13.39 -9.68 9.09
CA PRO A 54 12.11 -9.35 8.52
C PRO A 54 12.23 -8.19 7.51
N ILE A 55 11.47 -8.26 6.42
CA ILE A 55 11.28 -7.15 5.49
C ILE A 55 10.37 -6.11 6.16
N SER A 56 10.84 -4.87 6.23
CA SER A 56 10.06 -3.76 6.79
C SER A 56 9.33 -3.00 5.68
N ILE A 57 8.00 -3.01 5.71
CA ILE A 57 7.15 -2.36 4.71
C ILE A 57 6.41 -1.17 5.35
N LEU A 58 6.41 -0.03 4.66
CA LEU A 58 5.53 1.09 4.93
C LEU A 58 4.46 1.18 3.85
N GLU A 59 3.19 1.23 4.23
CA GLU A 59 2.07 1.53 3.32
C GLU A 59 1.49 2.90 3.64
N VAL A 60 1.42 3.78 2.65
CA VAL A 60 0.74 5.07 2.73
C VAL A 60 -0.61 4.94 2.03
N GLY A 61 -1.68 4.93 2.82
CA GLY A 61 -3.05 4.66 2.37
C GLY A 61 -3.43 3.18 2.50
N LEU A 62 -3.81 2.73 3.71
CA LEU A 62 -4.29 1.35 3.95
C LEU A 62 -5.60 1.06 3.22
N GLY A 63 -6.49 2.05 3.18
CA GLY A 63 -7.80 1.92 2.51
C GLY A 63 -8.58 0.69 2.93
N THR A 64 -8.83 -0.21 1.97
CA THR A 64 -9.54 -1.48 2.21
C THR A 64 -8.66 -2.57 2.85
N GLY A 65 -7.35 -2.36 2.97
CA GLY A 65 -6.39 -3.35 3.45
C GLY A 65 -6.02 -4.44 2.44
N LEU A 66 -6.34 -4.24 1.15
CA LEU A 66 -6.14 -5.24 0.11
C LEU A 66 -4.66 -5.56 -0.10
N ASN A 67 -3.77 -4.56 -0.12
CA ASN A 67 -2.33 -4.78 -0.28
C ASN A 67 -1.76 -5.62 0.87
N LEU A 68 -2.17 -5.34 2.11
CA LEU A 68 -1.76 -6.14 3.27
C LEU A 68 -2.30 -7.58 3.21
N LEU A 69 -3.54 -7.79 2.76
CA LEU A 69 -4.09 -9.15 2.56
C LEU A 69 -3.30 -9.94 1.52
N LEU A 70 -2.93 -9.29 0.41
CA LEU A 70 -2.09 -9.91 -0.63
C LEU A 70 -0.68 -10.18 -0.13
N THR A 71 -0.11 -9.26 0.66
CA THR A 71 1.19 -9.42 1.33
C THR A 71 1.16 -10.60 2.30
N LEU A 72 0.08 -10.79 3.09
CA LEU A 72 -0.10 -11.95 3.96
C LEU A 72 -0.05 -13.27 3.18
N LYS A 73 -0.80 -13.34 2.07
CA LYS A 73 -0.80 -14.53 1.21
C LYS A 73 0.58 -14.80 0.60
N PHE A 74 1.26 -13.76 0.15
CA PHE A 74 2.58 -13.85 -0.45
C PHE A 74 3.64 -14.26 0.58
N ALA A 75 3.62 -13.65 1.76
CA ALA A 75 4.55 -13.96 2.85
C ALA A 75 4.41 -15.42 3.33
N LYS A 76 3.18 -15.92 3.47
CA LYS A 76 2.91 -17.32 3.81
C LYS A 76 3.45 -18.28 2.74
N LYS A 77 3.25 -17.97 1.46
CA LYS A 77 3.69 -18.82 0.33
C LYS A 77 5.22 -18.93 0.26
N ASN A 78 5.95 -17.87 0.60
CA ASN A 78 7.40 -17.76 0.45
C ASN A 78 8.15 -17.80 1.79
N ASP A 79 7.49 -18.15 2.89
CA ASP A 79 8.02 -18.20 4.26
C ASP A 79 8.76 -16.92 4.71
N LEU A 80 8.24 -15.75 4.30
CA LEU A 80 8.84 -14.46 4.62
C LEU A 80 8.37 -13.95 5.98
N LYS A 81 9.24 -13.25 6.71
CA LYS A 81 8.88 -12.48 7.91
C LYS A 81 8.80 -11.00 7.55
N ILE A 82 7.69 -10.36 7.89
CA ILE A 82 7.40 -8.97 7.50
C ILE A 82 6.97 -8.16 8.71
N GLN A 83 7.56 -6.99 8.86
CA GLN A 83 7.06 -5.90 9.71
C GLN A 83 6.32 -4.91 8.83
N TYR A 84 5.00 -4.85 8.97
CA TYR A 84 4.15 -4.03 8.12
C TYR A 84 3.59 -2.85 8.91
N HIS A 85 3.86 -1.63 8.46
CA HIS A 85 3.34 -0.41 9.03
C HIS A 85 2.46 0.30 7.99
N ALA A 86 1.19 0.54 8.33
CA ALA A 86 0.29 1.29 7.47
C ALA A 86 -0.13 2.62 8.09
N ILE A 87 -0.22 3.65 7.26
CA ILE A 87 -0.75 4.97 7.60
C ILE A 87 -2.12 5.12 6.97
N GLU A 88 -3.14 5.44 7.79
CA GLU A 88 -4.51 5.65 7.32
C GLU A 88 -5.22 6.72 8.18
N PRO A 89 -5.31 7.96 7.70
CA PRO A 89 -5.95 9.04 8.46
C PRO A 89 -7.47 8.91 8.57
N PHE A 90 -8.10 8.12 7.67
CA PHE A 90 -9.55 8.01 7.56
C PHE A 90 -10.02 6.55 7.56
N PRO A 91 -9.89 5.82 8.68
CA PRO A 91 -10.28 4.42 8.75
C PRO A 91 -11.72 4.19 8.28
N LEU A 92 -11.95 3.08 7.60
CA LEU A 92 -13.27 2.70 7.11
C LEU A 92 -14.20 2.29 8.25
N ASP A 93 -15.48 2.66 8.14
CA ASP A 93 -16.52 2.26 9.08
C ASP A 93 -16.83 0.77 9.01
N ASN A 94 -17.19 0.19 10.17
CA ASN A 94 -17.59 -1.22 10.29
C ASN A 94 -18.72 -1.62 9.33
N SER A 95 -19.65 -0.71 9.05
CA SER A 95 -20.78 -0.95 8.15
C SER A 95 -20.33 -1.20 6.71
N ILE A 96 -19.22 -0.58 6.27
CA ILE A 96 -18.61 -0.78 4.96
C ILE A 96 -17.74 -2.05 4.98
N LEU A 97 -16.90 -2.21 6.01
CA LEU A 97 -16.00 -3.36 6.13
C LEU A 97 -16.72 -4.71 6.12
N LYS A 98 -17.89 -4.78 6.76
CA LYS A 98 -18.72 -6.00 6.77
C LYS A 98 -19.27 -6.39 5.42
N LYS A 99 -19.41 -5.42 4.50
CA LYS A 99 -19.98 -5.62 3.15
C LYS A 99 -18.91 -5.88 2.09
N LEU A 100 -17.64 -5.50 2.36
CA LEU A 100 -16.52 -5.78 1.46
C LEU A 100 -16.24 -7.29 1.48
N ASP A 101 -16.21 -7.88 0.31
CA ASP A 101 -15.97 -9.31 0.15
C ASP A 101 -14.83 -9.57 -0.85
N PHE A 102 -13.73 -10.06 -0.32
CA PHE A 102 -12.58 -10.50 -1.11
C PHE A 102 -12.51 -12.03 -1.23
N ASN A 103 -13.46 -12.80 -0.64
CA ASN A 103 -13.44 -14.26 -0.59
C ASN A 103 -13.31 -14.89 -1.98
N ASN A 104 -14.05 -14.36 -2.95
CA ASN A 104 -14.06 -14.90 -4.32
C ASN A 104 -12.74 -14.69 -5.07
N LYS A 105 -11.84 -13.83 -4.57
CA LYS A 105 -10.58 -13.47 -5.24
C LYS A 105 -9.33 -13.72 -4.40
N LEU A 106 -9.50 -13.78 -3.09
CA LEU A 106 -8.43 -14.11 -2.15
C LEU A 106 -8.74 -15.45 -1.49
N GLU A 107 -8.30 -16.53 -2.11
CA GLU A 107 -8.36 -17.86 -1.52
C GLU A 107 -7.71 -17.86 -0.13
N GLY A 108 -8.43 -18.38 0.86
CA GLY A 108 -7.97 -18.37 2.26
C GLY A 108 -8.15 -17.04 2.99
N PHE A 109 -9.02 -16.16 2.50
CA PHE A 109 -9.39 -14.92 3.22
C PHE A 109 -9.96 -15.26 4.61
N ASP A 110 -9.35 -14.69 5.66
CA ASP A 110 -9.79 -14.86 7.04
C ASP A 110 -10.42 -13.57 7.58
N LYS A 111 -11.72 -13.61 7.83
CA LYS A 111 -12.47 -12.48 8.40
C LYS A 111 -11.95 -12.04 9.77
N LYS A 112 -11.35 -12.95 10.56
CA LYS A 112 -10.75 -12.59 11.86
C LYS A 112 -9.50 -11.74 11.66
N ILE A 113 -8.65 -12.13 10.70
CA ILE A 113 -7.46 -11.34 10.31
C ILE A 113 -7.90 -9.98 9.76
N TYR A 114 -8.90 -9.95 8.89
CA TYR A 114 -9.44 -8.71 8.31
C TYR A 114 -9.93 -7.73 9.40
N LYS A 115 -10.63 -8.26 10.41
CA LYS A 115 -11.03 -7.47 11.57
C LYS A 115 -9.83 -6.92 12.35
N LYS A 116 -8.76 -7.71 12.54
CA LYS A 116 -7.53 -7.24 13.18
C LYS A 116 -6.83 -6.12 12.42
N ILE A 117 -6.86 -6.15 11.08
CA ILE A 117 -6.29 -5.10 10.21
C ILE A 117 -7.01 -3.76 10.42
N HIS A 118 -8.34 -3.80 10.50
CA HIS A 118 -9.12 -2.56 10.55
C HIS A 118 -9.32 -2.00 11.96
N HIS A 119 -9.22 -2.83 13.00
CA HIS A 119 -9.44 -2.44 14.40
C HIS A 119 -8.25 -2.70 15.32
N PRO A 120 -7.00 -2.49 14.92
CA PRO A 120 -5.90 -2.52 15.85
C PRO A 120 -5.96 -1.26 16.73
N LYS A 121 -5.38 -1.32 17.91
CA LYS A 121 -5.09 -0.11 18.65
C LYS A 121 -4.04 0.71 17.89
N ASN A 122 -4.16 2.03 17.90
CA ASN A 122 -3.23 2.91 17.20
C ASN A 122 -1.80 2.71 17.70
N LEU A 123 -0.86 2.53 16.77
CA LEU A 123 0.57 2.32 17.02
C LEU A 123 0.95 1.04 17.80
N GLU A 124 -0.01 0.22 18.22
CA GLU A 124 0.32 -1.06 18.85
C GLU A 124 0.56 -2.15 17.79
N PRO A 125 1.69 -2.87 17.84
CA PRO A 125 1.93 -4.00 16.95
C PRO A 125 0.94 -5.14 17.20
N VAL A 126 0.35 -5.67 16.13
CA VAL A 126 -0.57 -6.81 16.17
C VAL A 126 -0.02 -7.94 15.33
N LYS A 127 0.14 -9.12 15.92
CA LYS A 127 0.50 -10.32 15.18
C LYS A 127 -0.69 -10.78 14.35
N LEU A 128 -0.63 -10.62 13.03
CA LEU A 128 -1.67 -11.08 12.10
C LEU A 128 -1.51 -12.57 11.79
N SER A 129 -0.26 -13.03 11.68
CA SER A 129 0.13 -14.42 11.45
C SER A 129 1.53 -14.66 12.02
N GLU A 130 2.07 -15.86 11.83
CA GLU A 130 3.49 -16.14 12.12
C GLU A 130 4.44 -15.38 11.19
N HIS A 131 3.94 -14.90 10.05
CA HIS A 131 4.72 -14.20 9.03
C HIS A 131 4.67 -12.69 9.15
N ILE A 132 3.58 -12.11 9.68
CA ILE A 132 3.38 -10.65 9.68
C ILE A 132 3.05 -10.10 11.06
N SER A 133 3.88 -9.15 11.50
CA SER A 133 3.58 -8.17 12.56
C SER A 133 3.11 -6.86 11.89
N PHE A 134 1.98 -6.34 12.33
CA PHE A 134 1.29 -5.20 11.74
C PHE A 134 1.11 -4.07 12.72
N THR A 135 1.42 -2.85 12.31
CA THR A 135 1.14 -1.61 13.05
C THR A 135 0.33 -0.67 12.16
N LYS A 136 -0.67 0.00 12.73
CA LYS A 136 -1.44 1.03 12.02
C LYS A 136 -1.31 2.38 12.73
N SER A 137 -0.98 3.42 11.96
CA SER A 137 -1.02 4.80 12.39
C SER A 137 -2.27 5.50 11.85
N ILE A 138 -3.18 5.86 12.76
CA ILE A 138 -4.39 6.62 12.42
C ILE A 138 -4.05 8.10 12.48
N THR A 139 -3.31 8.57 11.47
CA THR A 139 -2.82 9.94 11.38
C THR A 139 -2.45 10.28 9.95
N ARG A 140 -2.19 11.54 9.67
CA ARG A 140 -1.69 11.99 8.36
C ARG A 140 -0.18 11.76 8.26
N LEU A 141 0.31 11.55 7.04
CA LEU A 141 1.73 11.28 6.78
C LEU A 141 2.65 12.38 7.31
N GLU A 142 2.28 13.64 7.14
CA GLU A 142 3.04 14.81 7.58
C GLU A 142 3.11 14.99 9.11
N GLN A 143 2.34 14.20 9.86
CA GLN A 143 2.29 14.25 11.33
C GLN A 143 3.09 13.11 11.99
N ILE A 144 3.68 12.21 11.19
CA ILE A 144 4.45 11.08 11.70
C ILE A 144 5.94 11.44 11.75
N SER A 145 6.57 11.11 12.86
CA SER A 145 8.03 11.05 12.96
C SER A 145 8.47 9.61 12.71
N PHE A 146 9.21 9.38 11.64
CA PHE A 146 9.76 8.07 11.32
C PHE A 146 11.15 7.88 11.89
N GLU A 147 11.45 6.66 12.26
CA GLU A 147 12.82 6.20 12.42
C GLU A 147 13.52 6.19 11.05
N LYS A 148 14.74 6.74 11.01
CA LYS A 148 15.52 6.78 9.77
C LYS A 148 15.95 5.37 9.37
N GLU A 149 16.04 5.14 8.06
CA GLU A 149 16.56 3.90 7.46
C GLU A 149 15.88 2.63 7.98
N LYS A 150 14.55 2.70 8.15
CA LYS A 150 13.74 1.63 8.71
C LYS A 150 13.14 0.70 7.65
N TYR A 151 12.66 1.28 6.53
CA TYR A 151 11.83 0.54 5.57
C TYR A 151 12.64 0.07 4.36
N ASP A 152 12.50 -1.22 4.05
CA ASP A 152 13.02 -1.85 2.83
C ASP A 152 12.13 -1.51 1.63
N LEU A 153 10.82 -1.38 1.87
CA LEU A 153 9.81 -1.20 0.84
C LEU A 153 8.74 -0.20 1.27
N VAL A 154 8.34 0.67 0.35
CA VAL A 154 7.23 1.60 0.52
C VAL A 154 6.18 1.35 -0.54
N PHE A 155 4.95 1.06 -0.12
CA PHE A 155 3.74 1.10 -0.94
C PHE A 155 3.12 2.49 -0.83
N PHE A 156 3.21 3.30 -1.88
CA PHE A 156 2.58 4.60 -1.90
C PHE A 156 1.24 4.51 -2.64
N ASP A 157 0.16 4.26 -1.89
CA ASP A 157 -1.18 3.94 -2.39
C ASP A 157 -2.24 4.95 -1.94
N ALA A 158 -1.93 6.23 -2.04
CA ALA A 158 -2.88 7.31 -1.81
C ALA A 158 -3.76 7.54 -3.05
N PHE A 159 -4.91 8.22 -2.89
CA PHE A 159 -5.71 8.69 -4.02
C PHE A 159 -4.88 9.52 -5.00
N ALA A 160 -5.32 9.56 -6.27
CA ALA A 160 -4.59 10.20 -7.36
C ALA A 160 -4.12 11.64 -7.01
N PRO A 161 -2.96 12.09 -7.56
CA PRO A 161 -2.47 13.45 -7.35
C PRO A 161 -3.45 14.55 -7.70
N SER A 162 -4.37 14.29 -8.63
CA SER A 162 -5.47 15.21 -8.99
C SER A 162 -6.57 15.31 -7.93
N LYS A 163 -6.70 14.31 -7.05
CA LYS A 163 -7.75 14.21 -6.03
C LYS A 163 -7.25 14.54 -4.63
N GLN A 164 -6.00 14.23 -4.34
CA GLN A 164 -5.32 14.52 -3.06
C GLN A 164 -3.90 15.08 -3.30
N PRO A 165 -3.75 16.29 -3.86
CA PRO A 165 -2.42 16.82 -4.24
C PRO A 165 -1.45 16.95 -3.06
N ASP A 166 -1.94 17.24 -1.86
CA ASP A 166 -1.11 17.53 -0.69
C ASP A 166 -0.25 16.35 -0.26
N ILE A 167 -0.78 15.12 -0.32
CA ILE A 167 -0.01 13.94 0.07
C ILE A 167 1.15 13.64 -0.91
N TRP A 168 1.04 14.12 -2.16
CA TRP A 168 2.07 13.98 -3.21
C TRP A 168 3.07 15.14 -3.22
N SER A 169 3.24 15.83 -2.08
CA SER A 169 4.20 16.93 -1.93
C SER A 169 5.64 16.43 -1.85
N LYS A 170 6.59 17.30 -2.21
CA LYS A 170 8.03 17.01 -2.10
C LYS A 170 8.45 16.74 -0.65
N GLU A 171 7.86 17.45 0.28
CA GLU A 171 8.10 17.32 1.72
C GLU A 171 7.74 15.91 2.20
N ASN A 172 6.61 15.37 1.77
CA ASN A 172 6.18 14.01 2.11
C ASN A 172 7.12 12.95 1.50
N PHE A 173 7.53 13.11 0.24
CA PHE A 173 8.50 12.19 -0.37
C PHE A 173 9.89 12.30 0.25
N LYS A 174 10.31 13.48 0.72
CA LYS A 174 11.55 13.64 1.49
C LYS A 174 11.48 12.89 2.82
N LEU A 175 10.37 13.03 3.56
CA LEU A 175 10.12 12.31 4.80
C LEU A 175 10.19 10.79 4.60
N ILE A 176 9.52 10.29 3.57
CA ILE A 176 9.54 8.87 3.19
C ILE A 176 10.96 8.43 2.85
N ARG A 177 11.68 9.19 2.02
CA ARG A 177 13.05 8.87 1.63
C ARG A 177 14.00 8.75 2.83
N GLU A 178 13.87 9.62 3.82
CA GLU A 178 14.66 9.55 5.06
C GLU A 178 14.35 8.29 5.88
N ALA A 179 13.08 7.85 5.86
CA ALA A 179 12.63 6.64 6.53
C ALA A 179 13.01 5.34 5.79
N MET A 180 13.29 5.41 4.49
CA MET A 180 13.72 4.25 3.70
C MET A 180 15.18 3.91 3.98
N LYS A 181 15.51 2.62 4.01
CA LYS A 181 16.89 2.14 4.02
C LYS A 181 17.62 2.52 2.72
N THR A 182 18.94 2.51 2.75
CA THR A 182 19.76 2.55 1.53
C THR A 182 19.35 1.38 0.64
N SER A 183 19.17 1.62 -0.66
CA SER A 183 18.61 0.67 -1.63
C SER A 183 17.16 0.26 -1.37
N GLY A 184 16.47 0.92 -0.44
CA GLY A 184 15.03 0.71 -0.23
C GLY A 184 14.22 1.12 -1.46
N VAL A 185 13.12 0.41 -1.70
CA VAL A 185 12.28 0.55 -2.90
C VAL A 185 10.95 1.21 -2.55
N LEU A 186 10.50 2.12 -3.40
CA LEU A 186 9.16 2.71 -3.39
C LEU A 186 8.43 2.32 -4.66
N VAL A 187 7.19 1.85 -4.54
CA VAL A 187 6.31 1.59 -5.68
C VAL A 187 4.99 2.33 -5.55
N THR A 188 4.49 2.81 -6.68
CA THR A 188 3.18 3.44 -6.80
C THR A 188 2.59 3.24 -8.18
N TYR A 189 1.27 3.17 -8.26
CA TYR A 189 0.56 3.10 -9.54
C TYR A 189 0.66 4.38 -10.37
N SER A 190 1.05 5.51 -9.76
CA SER A 190 1.14 6.81 -10.43
C SER A 190 2.46 6.95 -11.17
N SER A 191 2.41 7.54 -12.38
CA SER A 191 3.58 7.88 -13.21
C SER A 191 3.52 9.33 -13.70
N SER A 192 2.88 10.23 -12.93
CA SER A 192 2.73 11.64 -13.33
C SER A 192 4.08 12.35 -13.48
N GLY A 193 4.19 13.27 -14.44
CA GLY A 193 5.41 14.06 -14.64
C GLY A 193 5.82 14.86 -13.40
N LYS A 194 4.82 15.36 -12.61
CA LYS A 194 5.08 16.04 -11.34
C LYS A 194 5.76 15.10 -10.33
N LEU A 195 5.28 13.87 -10.21
CA LEU A 195 5.88 12.87 -9.32
C LEU A 195 7.32 12.55 -9.74
N LYS A 196 7.55 12.28 -11.03
CA LYS A 196 8.88 11.99 -11.59
C LYS A 196 9.86 13.11 -11.21
N LYS A 197 9.49 14.38 -11.44
CA LYS A 197 10.32 15.54 -11.10
C LYS A 197 10.65 15.60 -9.60
N ILE A 198 9.66 15.36 -8.71
CA ILE A 198 9.88 15.32 -7.26
C ILE A 198 10.89 14.23 -6.88
N LEU A 199 10.74 13.03 -7.42
CA LEU A 199 11.62 11.90 -7.13
C LEU A 199 13.04 12.15 -7.65
N GLU A 200 13.20 12.75 -8.85
CA GLU A 200 14.51 13.17 -9.42
C GLU A 200 15.19 14.20 -8.53
N GLU A 201 14.48 15.25 -8.11
CA GLU A 201 15.01 16.28 -7.22
C GLU A 201 15.44 15.70 -5.85
N LEU A 202 14.77 14.66 -5.39
CA LEU A 202 15.12 13.92 -4.18
C LEU A 202 16.17 12.82 -4.43
N LYS A 203 16.74 12.72 -5.64
CA LYS A 203 17.80 11.77 -5.98
C LYS A 203 17.39 10.29 -5.81
N PHE A 204 16.16 9.96 -6.16
CA PHE A 204 15.78 8.57 -6.36
C PHE A 204 16.26 8.08 -7.73
N ASN A 205 16.66 6.81 -7.80
CA ASN A 205 16.79 6.11 -9.07
C ASN A 205 15.39 5.65 -9.51
N ILE A 206 14.91 6.14 -10.68
CA ILE A 206 13.52 5.97 -11.11
C ILE A 206 13.45 4.99 -12.27
N GLU A 207 12.55 4.03 -12.14
CA GLU A 207 12.18 3.09 -13.17
C GLU A 207 10.71 3.29 -13.54
N ILE A 208 10.41 3.48 -14.80
CA ILE A 208 9.06 3.51 -15.33
C ILE A 208 8.74 2.12 -15.87
N LEU A 209 7.85 1.44 -15.17
CA LEU A 209 7.44 0.08 -15.50
C LEU A 209 6.10 0.11 -16.24
N GLN A 210 5.76 -1.01 -16.91
CA GLN A 210 4.43 -1.20 -17.46
C GLN A 210 3.39 -1.10 -16.36
N GLY A 211 2.37 -0.28 -16.56
CA GLY A 211 1.26 -0.12 -15.61
C GLY A 211 0.32 -1.33 -15.57
N PRO A 212 -0.52 -1.42 -14.55
CA PRO A 212 -1.59 -2.40 -14.51
C PRO A 212 -2.64 -2.13 -15.61
N LYS A 213 -3.55 -3.08 -15.84
CA LYS A 213 -4.62 -2.93 -16.83
C LYS A 213 -5.34 -1.59 -16.67
N GLY A 214 -5.45 -0.83 -17.75
CA GLY A 214 -6.05 0.51 -17.76
C GLY A 214 -5.08 1.67 -17.48
N LYS A 215 -3.82 1.38 -17.11
CA LYS A 215 -2.75 2.38 -16.96
C LYS A 215 -1.55 2.00 -17.81
N LYS A 216 -0.98 2.97 -18.54
CA LYS A 216 0.17 2.73 -19.42
C LYS A 216 1.43 2.45 -18.61
N GLU A 217 1.63 3.17 -17.54
CA GLU A 217 2.87 3.20 -16.77
C GLU A 217 2.59 3.21 -15.27
N MET A 218 3.57 2.75 -14.50
CA MET A 218 3.68 2.89 -13.05
C MET A 218 5.11 3.27 -12.68
N THR A 219 5.34 3.70 -11.44
CA THR A 219 6.67 4.10 -10.97
C THR A 219 7.20 3.15 -9.91
N ARG A 220 8.46 2.73 -10.08
CA ARG A 220 9.31 2.17 -9.04
C ARG A 220 10.50 3.12 -8.85
N ALA A 221 10.87 3.40 -7.61
CA ALA A 221 11.98 4.29 -7.29
C ALA A 221 12.83 3.71 -6.17
N THR A 222 14.15 3.75 -6.32
CA THR A 222 15.12 3.22 -5.34
C THR A 222 15.88 4.38 -4.70
N LYS A 223 16.04 4.35 -3.36
CA LYS A 223 16.81 5.36 -2.62
C LYS A 223 18.30 5.27 -2.88
#